data_6ae0e212c86a31410b2949a6227cba43
#
_entry.id   6ae0e212c86a31410b2949a6227cba43
#
_cell.length_a   1.000
_cell.length_b   1.000
_cell.length_c   1.000
_cell.angle_alpha   90.00
_cell.angle_beta   90.00
_cell.angle_gamma   90.00
#
_symmetry.space_group_name_H-M   'P 1'
#
loop_
_entity.id
_entity.type
_entity.pdbx_description
1 polymer ?
#
loop_
_entity_poly.entity_id
_entity_poly.type
_entity_poly.pdbx_seq_one_letter_code
_entity_poly.pdbx_strand_id
1 'polypeptide(L)'
;MPNTKPVVDNPDVVNYVHNKAKTVGAANVLQVGAVTKGQQGKELSNIEGMVKAGIPAISEDGKSVMNAQLYREAMELAAKYNIAVLAHCEDINLVNGGVMNADVNARELGLGGITNSVEDIIIARDIMLSRDTGARLHLCHCSTKDSVSMVKHAKMEGIHVTAEVCPHHFTLTSDDIRKIEPTVDTEKKVAIEADADTNYKMNPPLRTKEDVQALKEGLRDDVMDVIATDHAPHTFEDKNTSMKSAPFGIVGLETAACLTYTELVLGGYLTPMQMAEKMSYNPAKIIGIDKGDIEPGKVADIVIFDPDETYVIDKNTFFSKGRNTPFDGRKVTGKVRMTLVNGQVVYEDKEK
;
A
#
# COMPACT_ATOMS: atom_id res chain seq x y z
N MET A 1 5.21 -1.51 -7.88
CA MET A 1 4.12 -2.32 -8.46
C MET A 1 4.18 -2.30 -9.98
N PRO A 2 3.46 -3.17 -10.72
CA PRO A 2 3.62 -3.30 -12.17
C PRO A 2 2.84 -2.28 -13.01
N ASN A 3 1.94 -1.51 -12.42
CA ASN A 3 1.00 -0.58 -13.06
C ASN A 3 1.65 0.71 -13.59
N THR A 4 2.82 0.59 -14.19
CA THR A 4 3.58 1.67 -14.80
C THR A 4 3.21 1.86 -16.29
N LYS A 5 3.82 2.84 -16.95
CA LYS A 5 3.69 3.07 -18.40
C LYS A 5 5.08 3.05 -19.04
N PRO A 6 5.47 1.97 -19.77
CA PRO A 6 4.70 0.74 -20.01
C PRO A 6 4.50 -0.11 -18.74
N VAL A 7 3.51 -1.01 -18.77
CA VAL A 7 3.28 -2.02 -17.72
C VAL A 7 4.47 -2.96 -17.63
N VAL A 8 4.83 -3.39 -16.41
CA VAL A 8 5.92 -4.35 -16.19
C VAL A 8 5.40 -5.78 -16.42
N ASP A 9 5.25 -6.18 -17.65
CA ASP A 9 4.71 -7.49 -18.06
C ASP A 9 5.70 -8.37 -18.84
N ASN A 10 6.94 -7.92 -18.94
CA ASN A 10 8.02 -8.61 -19.65
C ASN A 10 9.41 -8.27 -19.05
N PRO A 11 10.44 -9.11 -19.34
CA PRO A 11 11.80 -8.94 -18.79
C PRO A 11 12.48 -7.60 -19.14
N ASP A 12 12.19 -7.04 -20.32
CA ASP A 12 12.88 -5.83 -20.78
C ASP A 12 12.50 -4.62 -19.90
N VAL A 13 11.22 -4.51 -19.53
CA VAL A 13 10.76 -3.46 -18.61
C VAL A 13 11.34 -3.66 -17.21
N VAL A 14 11.40 -4.92 -16.72
CA VAL A 14 12.06 -5.24 -15.43
C VAL A 14 13.52 -4.76 -15.44
N ASN A 15 14.27 -5.15 -16.46
CA ASN A 15 15.69 -4.77 -16.61
C ASN A 15 15.87 -3.26 -16.72
N TYR A 16 14.98 -2.58 -17.45
CA TYR A 16 15.00 -1.12 -17.55
C TYR A 16 14.84 -0.47 -16.17
N VAL A 17 13.85 -0.88 -15.38
CA VAL A 17 13.61 -0.33 -14.04
C VAL A 17 14.78 -0.60 -13.11
N HIS A 18 15.29 -1.84 -13.06
CA HIS A 18 16.45 -2.19 -12.23
C HIS A 18 17.70 -1.38 -12.59
N ASN A 19 17.99 -1.23 -13.89
CA ASN A 19 19.14 -0.44 -14.36
C ASN A 19 18.96 1.04 -14.03
N LYS A 20 17.75 1.58 -14.22
CA LYS A 20 17.45 2.97 -13.87
C LYS A 20 17.61 3.23 -12.37
N ALA A 21 17.09 2.34 -11.53
CA ALA A 21 17.23 2.44 -10.08
C ALA A 21 18.70 2.47 -9.64
N LYS A 22 19.54 1.62 -10.20
CA LYS A 22 20.99 1.60 -9.91
C LYS A 22 21.71 2.91 -10.25
N THR A 23 21.23 3.66 -11.25
CA THR A 23 21.89 4.89 -11.71
C THR A 23 21.41 6.15 -11.01
N VAL A 24 20.21 6.16 -10.45
CA VAL A 24 19.58 7.36 -9.88
C VAL A 24 19.16 7.21 -8.43
N GLY A 25 19.08 5.98 -7.92
CA GLY A 25 18.46 5.68 -6.64
C GLY A 25 19.43 5.73 -5.46
N ALA A 26 18.92 6.21 -4.33
CA ALA A 26 19.52 6.03 -3.02
C ALA A 26 18.95 4.79 -2.30
N ALA A 27 17.97 4.11 -2.90
CA ALA A 27 17.29 2.94 -2.34
C ALA A 27 17.45 1.71 -3.24
N ASN A 28 17.38 0.52 -2.65
CA ASN A 28 17.30 -0.74 -3.39
C ASN A 28 15.86 -0.91 -3.90
N VAL A 29 15.68 -0.96 -5.22
CA VAL A 29 14.36 -1.12 -5.85
C VAL A 29 14.22 -2.54 -6.38
N LEU A 30 13.16 -3.22 -5.96
CA LEU A 30 12.75 -4.54 -6.46
C LEU A 30 11.44 -4.38 -7.23
N GLN A 31 11.46 -4.70 -8.51
CA GLN A 31 10.29 -4.54 -9.37
C GLN A 31 9.37 -5.75 -9.28
N VAL A 32 8.08 -5.54 -9.06
CA VAL A 32 7.04 -6.56 -9.16
C VAL A 32 6.55 -6.67 -10.60
N GLY A 33 6.34 -7.91 -11.09
CA GLY A 33 5.82 -8.16 -12.43
C GLY A 33 4.29 -8.22 -12.49
N ALA A 34 3.68 -7.84 -13.62
CA ALA A 34 2.26 -7.98 -13.83
C ALA A 34 1.85 -9.46 -13.99
N VAL A 35 0.66 -9.81 -13.49
CA VAL A 35 0.08 -11.16 -13.70
C VAL A 35 -0.31 -11.35 -15.17
N THR A 36 -0.95 -10.34 -15.76
CA THR A 36 -1.44 -10.41 -17.14
C THR A 36 -0.78 -9.38 -18.04
N LYS A 37 -0.72 -9.68 -19.35
CA LYS A 37 -0.19 -8.75 -20.36
C LYS A 37 -0.97 -7.45 -20.36
N GLY A 38 -0.23 -6.34 -20.25
CA GLY A 38 -0.80 -4.99 -20.20
C GLY A 38 -1.80 -4.79 -19.08
N GLN A 39 -1.84 -5.67 -18.07
CA GLN A 39 -2.86 -5.71 -17.01
C GLN A 39 -4.30 -5.72 -17.57
N GLN A 40 -4.53 -6.55 -18.58
CA GLN A 40 -5.85 -6.65 -19.24
C GLN A 40 -6.72 -7.80 -18.71
N GLY A 41 -6.21 -8.68 -17.84
CA GLY A 41 -6.95 -9.80 -17.27
C GLY A 41 -7.32 -10.90 -18.29
N LYS A 42 -6.64 -10.97 -19.47
CA LYS A 42 -7.02 -11.85 -20.59
C LYS A 42 -6.05 -12.99 -20.84
N GLU A 43 -4.76 -12.75 -20.72
CA GLU A 43 -3.69 -13.75 -20.89
C GLU A 43 -2.53 -13.46 -19.93
N LEU A 44 -1.82 -14.49 -19.52
CA LEU A 44 -0.68 -14.35 -18.62
C LEU A 44 0.45 -13.55 -19.28
N SER A 45 1.14 -12.77 -18.48
CA SER A 45 2.39 -12.10 -18.86
C SER A 45 3.55 -13.11 -18.97
N ASN A 46 4.73 -12.66 -19.36
CA ASN A 46 5.92 -13.51 -19.35
C ASN A 46 6.50 -13.65 -17.92
N ILE A 47 5.73 -14.31 -17.03
CA ILE A 47 6.11 -14.51 -15.62
C ILE A 47 7.48 -15.18 -15.50
N GLU A 48 7.72 -16.30 -16.22
CA GLU A 48 9.01 -16.99 -16.19
C GLU A 48 10.19 -16.09 -16.58
N GLY A 49 10.03 -15.33 -17.66
CA GLY A 49 11.06 -14.39 -18.13
C GLY A 49 11.32 -13.29 -17.09
N MET A 50 10.28 -12.76 -16.47
CA MET A 50 10.42 -11.74 -15.42
C MET A 50 11.07 -12.29 -14.13
N VAL A 51 10.77 -13.54 -13.75
CA VAL A 51 11.46 -14.22 -12.64
C VAL A 51 12.96 -14.34 -12.92
N LYS A 52 13.35 -14.76 -14.12
CA LYS A 52 14.75 -14.78 -14.54
C LYS A 52 15.41 -13.40 -14.54
N ALA A 53 14.64 -12.33 -14.77
CA ALA A 53 15.10 -10.95 -14.67
C ALA A 53 15.11 -10.41 -13.21
N GLY A 54 14.68 -11.22 -12.22
CA GLY A 54 14.85 -10.93 -10.79
C GLY A 54 13.65 -10.26 -10.11
N ILE A 55 12.41 -10.48 -10.58
CA ILE A 55 11.24 -10.05 -9.81
C ILE A 55 11.05 -10.96 -8.58
N PRO A 56 10.73 -10.40 -7.39
CA PRO A 56 10.46 -11.19 -6.20
C PRO A 56 8.99 -11.64 -6.09
N ALA A 57 8.10 -11.03 -6.87
CA ALA A 57 6.66 -11.24 -6.78
C ALA A 57 5.94 -10.85 -8.08
N ILE A 58 4.69 -11.29 -8.20
CA ILE A 58 3.74 -10.84 -9.22
C ILE A 58 2.53 -10.15 -8.58
N SER A 59 1.92 -9.23 -9.32
CA SER A 59 0.73 -8.48 -8.90
C SER A 59 -0.08 -8.02 -10.10
N GLU A 60 -1.37 -7.80 -9.90
CA GLU A 60 -2.21 -7.05 -10.85
C GLU A 60 -2.62 -5.69 -10.29
N ASP A 61 -1.76 -5.09 -9.47
CA ASP A 61 -2.00 -3.88 -8.66
C ASP A 61 -2.81 -2.79 -9.35
N GLY A 62 -3.77 -2.20 -8.62
CA GLY A 62 -4.77 -1.28 -9.11
C GLY A 62 -5.90 -1.94 -9.92
N LYS A 63 -5.87 -3.26 -10.04
CA LYS A 63 -6.88 -4.11 -10.70
C LYS A 63 -6.91 -5.49 -10.04
N SER A 64 -7.91 -6.30 -10.41
CA SER A 64 -7.93 -7.74 -10.07
C SER A 64 -8.10 -8.56 -11.34
N VAL A 65 -7.47 -9.72 -11.39
CA VAL A 65 -7.75 -10.70 -12.46
C VAL A 65 -9.10 -11.33 -12.14
N MET A 66 -10.15 -10.93 -12.86
CA MET A 66 -11.52 -11.40 -12.60
C MET A 66 -11.74 -12.85 -13.03
N ASN A 67 -10.99 -13.34 -14.02
CA ASN A 67 -11.02 -14.75 -14.41
C ASN A 67 -10.26 -15.60 -13.38
N ALA A 68 -10.98 -16.31 -12.52
CA ALA A 68 -10.41 -17.11 -11.46
C ALA A 68 -9.51 -18.25 -11.98
N GLN A 69 -9.80 -18.84 -13.15
CA GLN A 69 -8.96 -19.89 -13.75
C GLN A 69 -7.61 -19.31 -14.21
N LEU A 70 -7.62 -18.16 -14.88
CA LEU A 70 -6.39 -17.47 -15.28
C LEU A 70 -5.53 -17.07 -14.07
N TYR A 71 -6.19 -16.63 -12.99
CA TYR A 71 -5.49 -16.26 -11.76
C TYR A 71 -4.91 -17.48 -11.04
N ARG A 72 -5.63 -18.62 -11.06
CA ARG A 72 -5.14 -19.90 -10.56
C ARG A 72 -3.86 -20.33 -11.30
N GLU A 73 -3.84 -20.26 -12.63
CA GLU A 73 -2.67 -20.58 -13.46
C GLU A 73 -1.47 -19.69 -13.11
N ALA A 74 -1.70 -18.39 -12.84
CA ALA A 74 -0.66 -17.48 -12.37
C ALA A 74 -0.13 -17.88 -10.99
N MET A 75 -1.01 -18.27 -10.06
CA MET A 75 -0.63 -18.74 -8.72
C MET A 75 0.17 -20.05 -8.79
N GLU A 76 -0.19 -20.99 -9.67
CA GLU A 76 0.57 -22.22 -9.92
C GLU A 76 1.99 -21.91 -10.42
N LEU A 77 2.15 -20.93 -11.31
CA LEU A 77 3.47 -20.46 -11.74
C LEU A 77 4.24 -19.78 -10.60
N ALA A 78 3.59 -18.95 -9.79
CA ALA A 78 4.21 -18.32 -8.63
C ALA A 78 4.71 -19.37 -7.63
N ALA A 79 3.91 -20.39 -7.34
CA ALA A 79 4.30 -21.53 -6.50
C ALA A 79 5.50 -22.28 -7.09
N LYS A 80 5.48 -22.57 -8.40
CA LYS A 80 6.57 -23.25 -9.12
C LYS A 80 7.90 -22.50 -9.01
N TYR A 81 7.86 -21.16 -9.10
CA TYR A 81 9.06 -20.32 -9.01
C TYR A 81 9.36 -19.81 -7.61
N ASN A 82 8.57 -20.20 -6.62
CA ASN A 82 8.69 -19.78 -5.22
C ASN A 82 8.71 -18.25 -5.03
N ILE A 83 7.91 -17.53 -5.80
CA ILE A 83 7.70 -16.08 -5.65
C ILE A 83 6.34 -15.80 -5.00
N ALA A 84 6.20 -14.62 -4.39
CA ALA A 84 4.94 -14.21 -3.78
C ALA A 84 3.92 -13.70 -4.83
N VAL A 85 2.64 -13.84 -4.52
CA VAL A 85 1.53 -13.19 -5.23
C VAL A 85 1.03 -12.05 -4.35
N LEU A 86 1.20 -10.80 -4.79
CA LEU A 86 0.74 -9.60 -4.08
C LEU A 86 -0.61 -9.18 -4.68
N ALA A 87 -1.69 -9.44 -3.94
CA ALA A 87 -3.05 -9.31 -4.46
C ALA A 87 -3.68 -7.98 -4.07
N HIS A 88 -3.99 -7.13 -5.05
CA HIS A 88 -4.95 -6.04 -4.91
C HIS A 88 -6.35 -6.62 -5.00
N CYS A 89 -7.11 -6.60 -3.91
CA CYS A 89 -8.38 -7.29 -3.81
C CYS A 89 -9.55 -6.34 -4.08
N GLU A 90 -10.04 -6.36 -5.32
CA GLU A 90 -11.15 -5.52 -5.75
C GLU A 90 -12.00 -6.24 -6.80
N ASP A 91 -13.28 -6.46 -6.51
CA ASP A 91 -14.22 -6.87 -7.57
C ASP A 91 -14.61 -5.64 -8.39
N ILE A 92 -14.00 -5.49 -9.56
CA ILE A 92 -14.17 -4.34 -10.45
C ILE A 92 -15.61 -4.16 -10.97
N ASN A 93 -16.44 -5.21 -10.93
CA ASN A 93 -17.85 -5.13 -11.33
C ASN A 93 -18.71 -4.55 -10.20
N LEU A 94 -18.32 -4.78 -8.94
CA LEU A 94 -19.06 -4.30 -7.77
C LEU A 94 -18.73 -2.84 -7.39
N VAL A 95 -17.62 -2.28 -7.85
CA VAL A 95 -17.24 -0.87 -7.62
C VAL A 95 -18.32 0.09 -8.13
N ASN A 96 -18.91 -0.19 -9.28
CA ASN A 96 -20.04 0.52 -9.87
C ASN A 96 -19.93 2.07 -9.82
N GLY A 97 -18.74 2.58 -10.12
CA GLY A 97 -18.47 4.03 -10.09
C GLY A 97 -18.37 4.64 -8.70
N GLY A 98 -18.24 3.83 -7.65
CA GLY A 98 -17.99 4.26 -6.28
C GLY A 98 -16.63 4.99 -6.16
N VAL A 99 -16.56 5.94 -5.22
CA VAL A 99 -15.37 6.79 -5.04
C VAL A 99 -14.94 6.92 -3.57
N MET A 100 -15.76 6.44 -2.64
CA MET A 100 -15.51 6.40 -1.20
C MET A 100 -16.28 5.24 -0.56
N ASN A 101 -16.16 5.03 0.75
CA ASN A 101 -16.92 3.98 1.43
C ASN A 101 -18.45 4.15 1.29
N ALA A 102 -19.16 3.04 1.17
CA ALA A 102 -20.64 3.02 1.07
C ALA A 102 -21.28 3.18 2.45
N ASP A 103 -21.44 4.40 2.92
CA ASP A 103 -22.01 4.72 4.24
C ASP A 103 -22.93 5.93 4.23
N VAL A 104 -23.22 6.47 5.41
CA VAL A 104 -24.05 7.67 5.58
C VAL A 104 -23.37 8.88 4.97
N ASN A 105 -22.05 9.04 5.21
CA ASN A 105 -21.28 10.19 4.71
C ASN A 105 -21.30 10.26 3.17
N ALA A 106 -21.14 9.12 2.47
CA ALA A 106 -21.24 9.06 1.02
C ALA A 106 -22.60 9.57 0.49
N ARG A 107 -23.68 9.16 1.17
CA ARG A 107 -25.05 9.61 0.80
C ARG A 107 -25.24 11.12 1.04
N GLU A 108 -24.73 11.65 2.16
CA GLU A 108 -24.80 13.09 2.48
C GLU A 108 -23.98 13.94 1.51
N LEU A 109 -22.83 13.43 1.05
CA LEU A 109 -21.99 14.07 0.03
C LEU A 109 -22.54 13.88 -1.40
N GLY A 110 -23.52 12.99 -1.61
CA GLY A 110 -24.04 12.66 -2.95
C GLY A 110 -23.04 11.87 -3.81
N LEU A 111 -22.11 11.12 -3.19
CA LEU A 111 -21.05 10.37 -3.84
C LEU A 111 -21.37 8.88 -3.93
N GLY A 112 -20.86 8.20 -4.97
CA GLY A 112 -20.97 6.77 -5.13
C GLY A 112 -20.17 6.01 -4.07
N GLY A 113 -20.79 5.00 -3.44
CA GLY A 113 -20.18 4.21 -2.40
C GLY A 113 -19.57 2.89 -2.90
N ILE A 114 -18.45 2.47 -2.29
CA ILE A 114 -17.76 1.19 -2.46
C ILE A 114 -18.00 0.37 -1.20
N THR A 115 -18.75 -0.73 -1.29
CA THR A 115 -19.04 -1.62 -0.15
C THR A 115 -17.82 -2.45 0.23
N ASN A 116 -17.78 -2.96 1.47
CA ASN A 116 -16.73 -3.86 1.94
C ASN A 116 -16.66 -5.13 1.08
N SER A 117 -17.80 -5.62 0.60
CA SER A 117 -17.87 -6.82 -0.26
C SER A 117 -17.06 -6.72 -1.57
N VAL A 118 -16.75 -5.51 -2.05
CA VAL A 118 -15.87 -5.30 -3.21
C VAL A 118 -14.48 -5.89 -2.95
N GLU A 119 -13.98 -5.74 -1.74
CA GLU A 119 -12.69 -6.28 -1.27
C GLU A 119 -12.86 -7.74 -0.79
N ASP A 120 -13.83 -7.99 0.09
CA ASP A 120 -13.97 -9.24 0.83
C ASP A 120 -14.20 -10.47 -0.08
N ILE A 121 -14.96 -10.34 -1.16
CA ILE A 121 -15.23 -11.42 -2.13
C ILE A 121 -13.93 -11.85 -2.81
N ILE A 122 -13.08 -10.92 -3.20
CA ILE A 122 -11.82 -11.22 -3.86
C ILE A 122 -10.82 -11.83 -2.86
N ILE A 123 -10.75 -11.32 -1.63
CA ILE A 123 -9.95 -11.93 -0.55
C ILE A 123 -10.35 -13.40 -0.34
N ALA A 124 -11.65 -13.67 -0.19
CA ALA A 124 -12.14 -15.03 0.01
C ALA A 124 -11.76 -15.96 -1.18
N ARG A 125 -11.95 -15.48 -2.41
CA ARG A 125 -11.56 -16.22 -3.63
C ARG A 125 -10.05 -16.52 -3.63
N ASP A 126 -9.23 -15.53 -3.37
CA ASP A 126 -7.78 -15.64 -3.49
C ASP A 126 -7.18 -16.54 -2.40
N ILE A 127 -7.73 -16.52 -1.19
CA ILE A 127 -7.39 -17.47 -0.14
C ILE A 127 -7.69 -18.92 -0.56
N MET A 128 -8.87 -19.17 -1.15
CA MET A 128 -9.20 -20.50 -1.65
C MET A 128 -8.26 -20.96 -2.77
N LEU A 129 -7.90 -20.07 -3.69
CA LEU A 129 -6.94 -20.38 -4.75
C LEU A 129 -5.53 -20.62 -4.20
N SER A 130 -5.10 -19.85 -3.18
CA SER A 130 -3.82 -20.07 -2.49
C SER A 130 -3.77 -21.47 -1.85
N ARG A 131 -4.85 -21.86 -1.15
CA ARG A 131 -4.96 -23.20 -0.56
C ARG A 131 -4.81 -24.30 -1.63
N ASP A 132 -5.49 -24.15 -2.76
CA ASP A 132 -5.52 -25.17 -3.82
C ASP A 132 -4.20 -25.28 -4.59
N THR A 133 -3.48 -24.17 -4.75
CA THR A 133 -2.24 -24.08 -5.56
C THR A 133 -0.96 -24.17 -4.72
N GLY A 134 -1.06 -23.95 -3.41
CA GLY A 134 0.11 -23.83 -2.53
C GLY A 134 0.91 -22.55 -2.74
N ALA A 135 0.40 -21.56 -3.50
CA ALA A 135 1.06 -20.27 -3.73
C ALA A 135 1.13 -19.45 -2.43
N ARG A 136 2.21 -18.71 -2.27
CA ARG A 136 2.34 -17.73 -1.17
C ARG A 136 1.56 -16.47 -1.54
N LEU A 137 0.39 -16.30 -0.90
CA LEU A 137 -0.50 -15.15 -1.11
C LEU A 137 -0.18 -14.07 -0.10
N HIS A 138 -0.05 -12.84 -0.57
CA HIS A 138 0.00 -11.64 0.25
C HIS A 138 -1.10 -10.68 -0.17
N LEU A 139 -2.01 -10.37 0.75
CA LEU A 139 -3.14 -9.48 0.51
C LEU A 139 -2.69 -8.05 0.78
N CYS A 140 -2.66 -7.23 -0.27
CA CYS A 140 -2.23 -5.83 -0.19
C CYS A 140 -3.31 -4.97 0.48
N HIS A 141 -2.87 -3.93 1.21
CA HIS A 141 -3.67 -2.82 1.75
C HIS A 141 -5.09 -3.20 2.21
N CYS A 142 -5.25 -4.27 3.02
CA CYS A 142 -6.55 -4.66 3.57
C CYS A 142 -7.19 -3.51 4.36
N SER A 143 -8.50 -3.30 4.17
CA SER A 143 -9.21 -2.17 4.74
C SER A 143 -10.43 -2.54 5.59
N THR A 144 -10.88 -3.81 5.57
CA THR A 144 -12.13 -4.24 6.22
C THR A 144 -11.90 -5.12 7.45
N LYS A 145 -12.84 -5.11 8.40
CA LYS A 145 -12.85 -6.05 9.52
C LYS A 145 -13.02 -7.51 9.09
N ASP A 146 -13.74 -7.72 7.97
CA ASP A 146 -13.97 -9.06 7.46
C ASP A 146 -12.72 -9.63 6.81
N SER A 147 -11.87 -8.79 6.17
CA SER A 147 -10.55 -9.19 5.71
C SER A 147 -9.67 -9.72 6.84
N VAL A 148 -9.64 -9.01 8.00
CA VAL A 148 -8.90 -9.46 9.19
C VAL A 148 -9.39 -10.83 9.67
N SER A 149 -10.72 -11.02 9.72
CA SER A 149 -11.33 -12.29 10.12
C SER A 149 -10.98 -13.43 9.17
N MET A 150 -11.04 -13.19 7.85
CA MET A 150 -10.70 -14.19 6.84
C MET A 150 -9.21 -14.58 6.88
N VAL A 151 -8.31 -13.60 7.02
CA VAL A 151 -6.87 -13.86 7.16
C VAL A 151 -6.59 -14.69 8.42
N LYS A 152 -7.20 -14.32 9.56
CA LYS A 152 -7.06 -15.09 10.81
C LYS A 152 -7.48 -16.55 10.61
N HIS A 153 -8.63 -16.78 10.01
CA HIS A 153 -9.14 -18.13 9.76
C HIS A 153 -8.22 -18.91 8.81
N ALA A 154 -7.79 -18.31 7.72
CA ALA A 154 -6.88 -18.94 6.76
C ALA A 154 -5.54 -19.36 7.39
N LYS A 155 -4.97 -18.51 8.25
CA LYS A 155 -3.75 -18.84 9.02
C LYS A 155 -3.97 -20.02 9.98
N MET A 156 -5.13 -20.07 10.66
CA MET A 156 -5.49 -21.20 11.53
C MET A 156 -5.63 -22.51 10.75
N GLU A 157 -6.03 -22.47 9.49
CA GLU A 157 -6.08 -23.62 8.59
C GLU A 157 -4.71 -23.97 7.97
N GLY A 158 -3.66 -23.20 8.24
CA GLY A 158 -2.31 -23.42 7.71
C GLY A 158 -2.16 -23.03 6.23
N ILE A 159 -3.04 -22.17 5.69
CA ILE A 159 -2.92 -21.62 4.34
C ILE A 159 -1.78 -20.58 4.33
N HIS A 160 -0.96 -20.59 3.29
CA HIS A 160 0.17 -19.66 3.12
C HIS A 160 -0.30 -18.26 2.73
N VAL A 161 -1.00 -17.59 3.65
CA VAL A 161 -1.50 -16.23 3.49
C VAL A 161 -0.84 -15.28 4.47
N THR A 162 -0.48 -14.09 3.98
CA THR A 162 -0.07 -12.91 4.76
C THR A 162 -0.86 -11.70 4.29
N ALA A 163 -0.92 -10.64 5.09
CA ALA A 163 -1.69 -9.44 4.75
C ALA A 163 -1.04 -8.17 5.28
N GLU A 164 -1.30 -7.06 4.60
CA GLU A 164 -0.78 -5.75 4.99
C GLU A 164 -1.90 -4.72 5.23
N VAL A 165 -1.56 -3.69 6.01
CA VAL A 165 -2.42 -2.53 6.27
C VAL A 165 -1.62 -1.27 5.98
N CYS A 166 -2.27 -0.26 5.38
CA CYS A 166 -1.64 1.04 5.16
C CYS A 166 -1.92 2.02 6.32
N PRO A 167 -1.00 2.96 6.61
CA PRO A 167 -1.19 3.95 7.67
C PRO A 167 -2.49 4.73 7.57
N HIS A 168 -2.94 5.08 6.38
CA HIS A 168 -4.21 5.78 6.19
C HIS A 168 -5.42 4.93 6.61
N HIS A 169 -5.38 3.59 6.45
CA HIS A 169 -6.48 2.69 6.83
C HIS A 169 -6.59 2.45 8.35
N PHE A 170 -5.52 2.63 9.12
CA PHE A 170 -5.62 2.57 10.58
C PHE A 170 -5.63 3.93 11.27
N THR A 171 -5.56 5.04 10.52
CA THR A 171 -5.52 6.41 11.05
C THR A 171 -6.79 7.19 10.75
N LEU A 172 -7.37 6.98 9.58
CA LEU A 172 -8.49 7.77 9.05
C LEU A 172 -9.73 6.90 8.82
N THR A 173 -10.87 7.57 8.80
CA THR A 173 -12.17 6.98 8.49
C THR A 173 -12.85 7.71 7.35
N SER A 174 -13.90 7.13 6.80
CA SER A 174 -14.77 7.81 5.82
C SER A 174 -15.40 9.11 6.36
N ASP A 175 -15.59 9.21 7.69
CA ASP A 175 -16.11 10.41 8.35
C ASP A 175 -15.15 11.63 8.23
N ASP A 176 -13.86 11.39 7.89
CA ASP A 176 -12.88 12.46 7.71
C ASP A 176 -13.02 13.18 6.35
N ILE A 177 -13.75 12.59 5.41
CA ILE A 177 -14.01 13.20 4.10
C ILE A 177 -15.03 14.32 4.26
N ARG A 178 -14.64 15.55 3.88
CA ARG A 178 -15.46 16.75 4.03
C ARG A 178 -15.81 17.33 2.68
N LYS A 179 -17.00 17.93 2.60
CA LYS A 179 -17.37 18.77 1.49
C LYS A 179 -16.46 20.00 1.45
N ILE A 180 -16.04 20.37 0.27
CA ILE A 180 -15.32 21.62 0.00
C ILE A 180 -16.23 22.56 -0.75
N GLU A 181 -16.35 23.79 -0.26
CA GLU A 181 -17.04 24.84 -1.03
C GLU A 181 -16.07 25.39 -2.09
N PRO A 182 -16.56 25.69 -3.29
CA PRO A 182 -15.74 26.26 -4.34
C PRO A 182 -15.06 27.56 -3.86
N THR A 183 -13.76 27.58 -3.90
CA THR A 183 -12.94 28.73 -3.47
C THR A 183 -11.83 28.98 -4.48
N VAL A 184 -11.08 30.05 -4.26
CA VAL A 184 -9.83 30.30 -4.99
C VAL A 184 -8.68 30.13 -4.02
N ASP A 185 -7.74 29.25 -4.36
CA ASP A 185 -6.47 29.19 -3.64
C ASP A 185 -5.73 30.52 -3.86
N THR A 186 -5.70 31.33 -2.84
CA THR A 186 -5.14 32.70 -2.93
C THR A 186 -3.62 32.70 -3.06
N GLU A 187 -2.93 31.66 -2.61
CA GLU A 187 -1.49 31.51 -2.74
C GLU A 187 -1.10 31.09 -4.16
N LYS A 188 -1.79 30.08 -4.69
CA LYS A 188 -1.55 29.55 -6.04
C LYS A 188 -2.31 30.31 -7.13
N LYS A 189 -3.27 31.15 -6.76
CA LYS A 189 -4.18 31.89 -7.69
C LYS A 189 -4.94 30.97 -8.64
N VAL A 190 -5.31 29.78 -8.17
CA VAL A 190 -6.03 28.74 -8.94
C VAL A 190 -7.37 28.47 -8.31
N ALA A 191 -8.40 28.28 -9.13
CA ALA A 191 -9.72 27.88 -8.65
C ALA A 191 -9.65 26.44 -8.05
N ILE A 192 -10.31 26.24 -6.92
CA ILE A 192 -10.52 24.91 -6.35
C ILE A 192 -11.78 24.33 -6.98
N GLU A 193 -11.63 23.30 -7.78
CA GLU A 193 -12.70 22.63 -8.53
C GLU A 193 -13.22 21.37 -7.82
N ALA A 194 -12.54 20.94 -6.74
CA ALA A 194 -12.93 19.77 -5.96
C ALA A 194 -14.22 20.05 -5.18
N ASP A 195 -15.13 19.09 -5.19
CA ASP A 195 -16.38 19.07 -4.41
C ASP A 195 -16.20 18.48 -3.00
N ALA A 196 -15.12 17.70 -2.82
CA ALA A 196 -14.65 17.20 -1.54
C ALA A 196 -13.11 17.10 -1.57
N ASP A 197 -12.47 16.93 -0.39
CA ASP A 197 -11.02 16.81 -0.36
C ASP A 197 -10.56 15.48 -0.98
N THR A 198 -10.11 15.56 -2.22
CA THR A 198 -9.66 14.41 -3.02
C THR A 198 -8.38 13.74 -2.48
N ASN A 199 -7.67 14.38 -1.52
CA ASN A 199 -6.58 13.73 -0.80
C ASN A 199 -7.06 12.61 0.13
N TYR A 200 -8.37 12.52 0.40
CA TYR A 200 -8.98 11.39 1.10
C TYR A 200 -9.50 10.29 0.13
N LYS A 201 -9.30 10.44 -1.18
CA LYS A 201 -9.68 9.43 -2.17
C LYS A 201 -8.53 8.45 -2.39
N MET A 202 -8.68 7.23 -1.91
CA MET A 202 -7.76 6.10 -2.06
C MET A 202 -8.52 4.79 -2.28
N ASN A 203 -7.85 3.76 -2.76
CA ASN A 203 -8.44 2.46 -3.05
C ASN A 203 -7.58 1.32 -2.47
N PRO A 204 -8.10 0.51 -1.52
CA PRO A 204 -9.45 0.55 -0.94
C PRO A 204 -9.78 1.88 -0.27
N PRO A 205 -11.08 2.25 -0.17
CA PRO A 205 -11.47 3.51 0.46
C PRO A 205 -11.27 3.47 1.98
N LEU A 206 -11.18 4.65 2.59
CA LEU A 206 -11.26 4.79 4.03
C LEU A 206 -12.58 4.23 4.53
N ARG A 207 -12.53 3.35 5.53
CA ARG A 207 -13.68 2.60 6.05
C ARG A 207 -14.26 3.21 7.33
N THR A 208 -15.07 2.44 8.03
CA THR A 208 -15.69 2.82 9.30
C THR A 208 -14.72 2.73 10.48
N LYS A 209 -15.11 3.28 11.63
CA LYS A 209 -14.33 3.16 12.87
C LYS A 209 -14.17 1.71 13.32
N GLU A 210 -15.18 0.86 13.09
CA GLU A 210 -15.11 -0.56 13.39
C GLU A 210 -14.07 -1.27 12.54
N ASP A 211 -13.97 -0.94 11.25
CA ASP A 211 -12.95 -1.48 10.36
C ASP A 211 -11.54 -1.03 10.82
N VAL A 212 -11.35 0.25 11.09
CA VAL A 212 -10.09 0.81 11.61
C VAL A 212 -9.66 0.11 12.90
N GLN A 213 -10.59 -0.11 13.83
CA GLN A 213 -10.31 -0.80 15.09
C GLN A 213 -9.90 -2.25 14.87
N ALA A 214 -10.58 -2.97 13.98
CA ALA A 214 -10.26 -4.35 13.64
C ALA A 214 -8.86 -4.47 12.99
N LEU A 215 -8.47 -3.52 12.15
CA LEU A 215 -7.13 -3.47 11.54
C LEU A 215 -6.04 -3.25 12.61
N LYS A 216 -6.23 -2.32 13.55
CA LYS A 216 -5.30 -2.08 14.67
C LYS A 216 -5.16 -3.33 15.56
N GLU A 217 -6.26 -4.00 15.87
CA GLU A 217 -6.26 -5.26 16.63
C GLU A 217 -5.61 -6.39 15.83
N GLY A 218 -5.88 -6.48 14.53
CA GLY A 218 -5.26 -7.46 13.65
C GLY A 218 -3.74 -7.31 13.57
N LEU A 219 -3.23 -6.09 13.58
CA LEU A 219 -1.79 -5.81 13.66
C LEU A 219 -1.21 -6.20 15.03
N ARG A 220 -1.90 -5.87 16.13
CA ARG A 220 -1.51 -6.24 17.50
C ARG A 220 -1.44 -7.75 17.69
N ASP A 221 -2.41 -8.48 17.16
CA ASP A 221 -2.60 -9.92 17.38
C ASP A 221 -1.86 -10.78 16.32
N ASP A 222 -0.96 -10.18 15.52
CA ASP A 222 -0.17 -10.83 14.44
C ASP A 222 -1.03 -11.54 13.37
N VAL A 223 -2.28 -11.11 13.23
CA VAL A 223 -3.15 -11.50 12.11
C VAL A 223 -2.72 -10.77 10.84
N MET A 224 -2.48 -9.46 10.96
CA MET A 224 -1.93 -8.64 9.87
C MET A 224 -0.42 -8.54 10.03
N ASP A 225 0.31 -8.88 8.96
CA ASP A 225 1.76 -9.12 9.02
C ASP A 225 2.60 -7.88 8.74
N VAL A 226 2.11 -6.98 7.92
CA VAL A 226 2.89 -5.90 7.32
C VAL A 226 2.19 -4.56 7.44
N ILE A 227 2.97 -3.51 7.56
CA ILE A 227 2.56 -2.13 7.37
C ILE A 227 3.25 -1.62 6.11
N ALA A 228 2.46 -1.37 5.05
CA ALA A 228 2.92 -0.86 3.76
C ALA A 228 2.36 0.54 3.50
N THR A 229 2.87 1.23 2.49
CA THR A 229 2.54 2.65 2.28
C THR A 229 1.48 2.90 1.25
N ASP A 230 1.35 2.04 0.26
CA ASP A 230 0.57 2.30 -0.95
C ASP A 230 0.85 3.69 -1.55
N HIS A 231 2.13 4.05 -1.67
CA HIS A 231 2.57 5.36 -2.12
C HIS A 231 2.20 5.62 -3.58
N ALA A 232 1.22 6.48 -3.81
CA ALA A 232 0.66 6.83 -5.12
C ALA A 232 0.65 8.35 -5.34
N PRO A 233 1.77 8.93 -5.82
CA PRO A 233 1.90 10.36 -6.04
C PRO A 233 1.10 10.82 -7.26
N HIS A 234 0.36 11.91 -7.08
CA HIS A 234 -0.38 12.63 -8.12
C HIS A 234 -0.03 14.11 -8.11
N THR A 235 -0.25 14.80 -9.23
CA THR A 235 -0.05 16.24 -9.31
C THR A 235 -1.19 16.98 -8.60
N PHE A 236 -1.00 18.26 -8.36
CA PHE A 236 -2.07 19.12 -7.84
C PHE A 236 -3.25 19.15 -8.81
N GLU A 237 -2.97 19.27 -10.10
CA GLU A 237 -3.98 19.33 -11.17
C GLU A 237 -4.81 18.04 -11.21
N ASP A 238 -4.20 16.88 -11.08
CA ASP A 238 -4.91 15.59 -11.04
C ASP A 238 -5.88 15.51 -9.84
N LYS A 239 -5.48 16.06 -8.70
CA LYS A 239 -6.30 16.06 -7.48
C LYS A 239 -7.26 17.24 -7.38
N ASN A 240 -7.02 18.36 -8.07
CA ASN A 240 -7.87 19.54 -8.06
C ASN A 240 -9.05 19.38 -9.05
N THR A 241 -9.88 18.41 -8.81
CA THR A 241 -11.07 18.10 -9.61
C THR A 241 -12.15 17.48 -8.71
N SER A 242 -13.31 17.12 -9.27
CA SER A 242 -14.36 16.46 -8.49
C SER A 242 -13.87 15.11 -7.91
N MET A 243 -14.46 14.72 -6.78
CA MET A 243 -14.19 13.43 -6.14
C MET A 243 -14.42 12.25 -7.12
N LYS A 244 -15.38 12.39 -8.03
CA LYS A 244 -15.66 11.39 -9.07
C LYS A 244 -14.50 11.25 -10.06
N SER A 245 -13.88 12.36 -10.47
CA SER A 245 -12.86 12.40 -11.53
C SER A 245 -11.43 12.25 -11.03
N ALA A 246 -11.15 12.64 -9.78
CA ALA A 246 -9.82 12.55 -9.20
C ALA A 246 -9.29 11.09 -9.19
N PRO A 247 -8.00 10.87 -9.47
CA PRO A 247 -7.39 9.56 -9.31
C PRO A 247 -7.38 9.13 -7.84
N PHE A 248 -7.43 7.81 -7.60
CA PHE A 248 -7.21 7.21 -6.29
C PHE A 248 -5.72 7.27 -5.90
N GLY A 249 -5.45 7.42 -4.61
CA GLY A 249 -4.12 7.31 -4.03
C GLY A 249 -3.60 8.59 -3.39
N ILE A 250 -2.66 8.38 -2.46
CA ILE A 250 -1.96 9.43 -1.71
C ILE A 250 -0.47 9.10 -1.60
N VAL A 251 0.36 10.09 -1.28
CA VAL A 251 1.76 9.84 -0.90
C VAL A 251 1.82 9.27 0.52
N GLY A 252 2.68 8.29 0.76
CA GLY A 252 2.76 7.58 2.04
C GLY A 252 4.18 7.32 2.56
N LEU A 253 5.23 7.38 1.71
CA LEU A 253 6.58 6.99 2.12
C LEU A 253 7.13 7.81 3.29
N GLU A 254 6.89 9.13 3.29
CA GLU A 254 7.46 10.05 4.29
C GLU A 254 6.60 10.20 5.54
N THR A 255 5.40 9.63 5.55
CA THR A 255 4.47 9.69 6.70
C THR A 255 4.27 8.36 7.40
N ALA A 256 4.66 7.23 6.77
CA ALA A 256 4.36 5.91 7.29
C ALA A 256 4.96 5.64 8.67
N ALA A 257 6.24 5.96 8.88
CA ALA A 257 6.92 5.67 10.14
C ALA A 257 6.34 6.49 11.30
N CYS A 258 6.17 7.80 11.13
CA CYS A 258 5.64 8.67 12.19
C CYS A 258 4.16 8.38 12.50
N LEU A 259 3.33 8.09 11.49
CA LEU A 259 1.94 7.69 11.70
C LEU A 259 1.85 6.35 12.42
N THR A 260 2.63 5.36 12.00
CA THR A 260 2.67 4.05 12.67
C THR A 260 3.10 4.20 14.13
N TYR A 261 4.15 4.97 14.40
CA TYR A 261 4.60 5.19 15.76
C TYR A 261 3.55 5.89 16.61
N THR A 262 2.96 6.98 16.09
CA THR A 262 1.95 7.77 16.81
C THR A 262 0.68 6.94 17.07
N GLU A 263 0.14 6.28 16.05
CA GLU A 263 -1.17 5.63 16.13
C GLU A 263 -1.11 4.24 16.78
N LEU A 264 -0.04 3.50 16.56
CA LEU A 264 0.05 2.11 16.98
C LEU A 264 0.98 1.91 18.17
N VAL A 265 2.16 2.55 18.19
CA VAL A 265 3.09 2.36 19.31
C VAL A 265 2.66 3.21 20.52
N LEU A 266 2.49 4.51 20.36
CA LEU A 266 1.97 5.37 21.43
C LEU A 266 0.50 5.05 21.76
N GLY A 267 -0.26 4.54 20.80
CA GLY A 267 -1.62 4.03 20.99
C GLY A 267 -1.69 2.72 21.77
N GLY A 268 -0.56 2.06 22.07
CA GLY A 268 -0.50 0.83 22.87
C GLY A 268 -0.88 -0.45 22.12
N TYR A 269 -0.94 -0.42 20.79
CA TYR A 269 -1.20 -1.61 19.95
C TYR A 269 0.08 -2.39 19.65
N LEU A 270 1.19 -1.71 19.38
CA LEU A 270 2.47 -2.32 19.03
C LEU A 270 3.59 -1.83 19.97
N THR A 271 4.59 -2.67 20.15
CA THR A 271 5.90 -2.24 20.65
C THR A 271 6.74 -1.68 19.50
N PRO A 272 7.80 -0.88 19.77
CA PRO A 272 8.73 -0.43 18.72
C PRO A 272 9.35 -1.58 17.92
N MET A 273 9.63 -2.72 18.57
CA MET A 273 10.16 -3.93 17.91
C MET A 273 9.14 -4.52 16.92
N GLN A 274 7.86 -4.65 17.33
CA GLN A 274 6.80 -5.13 16.44
C GLN A 274 6.58 -4.18 15.26
N MET A 275 6.72 -2.87 15.46
CA MET A 275 6.71 -1.90 14.35
C MET A 275 7.85 -2.20 13.36
N ALA A 276 9.08 -2.42 13.84
CA ALA A 276 10.21 -2.78 12.99
C ALA A 276 9.99 -4.12 12.26
N GLU A 277 9.44 -5.11 12.94
CA GLU A 277 9.09 -6.40 12.33
C GLU A 277 8.10 -6.21 11.17
N LYS A 278 7.02 -5.45 11.40
CA LYS A 278 5.95 -5.27 10.40
C LYS A 278 6.34 -4.33 9.25
N MET A 279 7.28 -3.42 9.44
CA MET A 279 7.74 -2.49 8.41
C MET A 279 9.03 -2.95 7.69
N SER A 280 9.77 -3.93 8.22
CA SER A 280 11.07 -4.34 7.67
C SER A 280 11.23 -5.86 7.58
N TYR A 281 11.22 -6.56 8.69
CA TYR A 281 11.52 -8.00 8.73
C TYR A 281 10.49 -8.86 7.98
N ASN A 282 9.21 -8.68 8.29
CA ASN A 282 8.15 -9.45 7.66
C ASN A 282 8.04 -9.20 6.15
N PRO A 283 8.06 -7.93 5.66
CA PRO A 283 8.11 -7.68 4.21
C PRO A 283 9.26 -8.39 3.51
N ALA A 284 10.46 -8.36 4.09
CA ALA A 284 11.64 -9.02 3.52
C ALA A 284 11.44 -10.54 3.41
N LYS A 285 10.88 -11.17 4.45
CA LYS A 285 10.56 -12.61 4.46
C LYS A 285 9.50 -12.98 3.42
N ILE A 286 8.46 -12.15 3.27
CA ILE A 286 7.36 -12.38 2.32
C ILE A 286 7.87 -12.39 0.89
N ILE A 287 8.75 -11.46 0.52
CA ILE A 287 9.32 -11.41 -0.83
C ILE A 287 10.61 -12.22 -0.99
N GLY A 288 11.07 -12.90 0.08
CA GLY A 288 12.17 -13.85 0.01
C GLY A 288 13.56 -13.21 -0.14
N ILE A 289 13.81 -12.04 0.47
CA ILE A 289 15.12 -11.39 0.47
C ILE A 289 15.79 -11.44 1.85
N ASP A 290 17.12 -11.50 1.85
CA ASP A 290 17.91 -11.52 3.09
C ASP A 290 18.18 -10.10 3.60
N LYS A 291 17.12 -9.48 4.14
CA LYS A 291 17.11 -8.13 4.70
C LYS A 291 16.11 -8.05 5.87
N GLY A 292 16.04 -6.88 6.51
CA GLY A 292 15.04 -6.55 7.52
C GLY A 292 15.47 -6.84 8.95
N ASP A 293 16.69 -7.31 9.16
CA ASP A 293 17.28 -7.53 10.47
C ASP A 293 18.72 -6.96 10.53
N ILE A 294 19.26 -6.83 11.76
CA ILE A 294 20.60 -6.33 12.02
C ILE A 294 21.43 -7.46 12.63
N GLU A 295 22.28 -8.08 11.82
CA GLU A 295 23.20 -9.14 12.22
C GLU A 295 24.60 -8.90 11.63
N PRO A 296 25.69 -9.37 12.31
CA PRO A 296 27.03 -9.30 11.76
C PRO A 296 27.13 -10.01 10.41
N GLY A 297 27.68 -9.32 9.41
CA GLY A 297 27.84 -9.83 8.04
C GLY A 297 26.69 -9.50 7.09
N LYS A 298 25.58 -8.98 7.56
CA LYS A 298 24.48 -8.52 6.71
C LYS A 298 24.72 -7.11 6.15
N VAL A 299 23.96 -6.77 5.11
CA VAL A 299 23.99 -5.46 4.49
C VAL A 299 23.47 -4.41 5.48
N ALA A 300 24.21 -3.31 5.64
CA ALA A 300 23.82 -2.23 6.54
C ALA A 300 22.78 -1.29 5.87
N ASP A 301 21.53 -1.74 5.82
CA ASP A 301 20.35 -0.93 5.49
C ASP A 301 19.68 -0.59 6.83
N ILE A 302 19.92 0.62 7.35
CA ILE A 302 19.60 0.99 8.74
C ILE A 302 18.86 2.33 8.77
N VAL A 303 17.83 2.40 9.60
CA VAL A 303 17.14 3.64 9.95
C VAL A 303 17.44 3.99 11.41
N ILE A 304 17.84 5.25 11.67
CA ILE A 304 17.92 5.82 13.01
C ILE A 304 16.65 6.65 13.21
N PHE A 305 15.89 6.28 14.22
CA PHE A 305 14.59 6.85 14.53
C PHE A 305 14.57 7.47 15.92
N ASP A 306 14.13 8.73 16.02
CA ASP A 306 13.95 9.44 17.27
C ASP A 306 12.49 9.26 17.74
N PRO A 307 12.25 8.52 18.83
CA PRO A 307 10.90 8.22 19.30
C PRO A 307 10.25 9.38 20.05
N ASP A 308 11.00 10.39 20.47
CA ASP A 308 10.54 11.45 21.36
C ASP A 308 10.19 12.75 20.63
N GLU A 309 10.71 12.94 19.41
CA GLU A 309 10.44 14.17 18.68
C GLU A 309 9.00 14.22 18.18
N THR A 310 8.34 15.32 18.56
CA THR A 310 6.99 15.66 18.09
C THR A 310 7.07 16.84 17.14
N TYR A 311 6.43 16.70 15.97
CA TYR A 311 6.40 17.74 14.94
C TYR A 311 5.07 17.77 14.20
N VAL A 312 4.89 18.75 13.33
CA VAL A 312 3.73 18.86 12.44
C VAL A 312 4.18 18.48 11.03
N ILE A 313 3.42 17.59 10.39
CA ILE A 313 3.68 17.20 9.00
C ILE A 313 3.48 18.42 8.11
N ASP A 314 4.50 18.76 7.34
CA ASP A 314 4.45 19.77 6.27
C ASP A 314 4.74 19.09 4.92
N LYS A 315 3.72 18.97 4.09
CA LYS A 315 3.84 18.35 2.76
C LYS A 315 4.83 19.05 1.84
N ASN A 316 5.14 20.35 2.11
CA ASN A 316 6.06 21.12 1.28
C ASN A 316 7.52 20.69 1.50
N THR A 317 7.82 20.02 2.61
CA THR A 317 9.15 19.50 2.94
C THR A 317 9.42 18.11 2.35
N PHE A 318 8.42 17.45 1.76
CA PHE A 318 8.57 16.10 1.20
C PHE A 318 9.56 16.05 0.03
N PHE A 319 10.34 14.99 -0.04
CA PHE A 319 11.18 14.66 -1.19
C PHE A 319 10.34 14.14 -2.38
N SER A 320 9.23 13.49 -2.13
CA SER A 320 8.27 13.12 -3.15
C SER A 320 7.88 14.35 -3.99
N LYS A 321 7.73 14.18 -5.31
CA LYS A 321 7.18 15.24 -6.17
C LYS A 321 5.67 15.44 -5.91
N GLY A 322 4.94 14.39 -5.57
CA GLY A 322 3.55 14.47 -5.14
C GLY A 322 3.42 15.09 -3.76
N ARG A 323 2.33 15.86 -3.56
CA ARG A 323 1.96 16.52 -2.31
C ARG A 323 0.55 16.14 -1.85
N ASN A 324 -0.02 15.12 -2.52
CA ASN A 324 -1.38 14.65 -2.30
C ASN A 324 -1.45 13.81 -1.02
N THR A 325 -1.66 14.48 0.10
CA THR A 325 -1.76 13.84 1.43
C THR A 325 -2.84 14.52 2.28
N PRO A 326 -3.66 13.74 3.01
CA PRO A 326 -4.60 14.26 4.01
C PRO A 326 -3.91 14.56 5.36
N PHE A 327 -2.63 14.24 5.51
CA PHE A 327 -1.91 14.37 6.77
C PHE A 327 -1.17 15.69 6.93
N ASP A 328 -1.26 16.60 5.96
CA ASP A 328 -0.69 17.94 6.06
C ASP A 328 -1.25 18.68 7.30
N GLY A 329 -0.39 19.28 8.11
CA GLY A 329 -0.78 19.94 9.35
C GLY A 329 -1.07 19.00 10.54
N ARG A 330 -0.96 17.66 10.36
CA ARG A 330 -1.16 16.71 11.45
C ARG A 330 0.05 16.66 12.38
N LYS A 331 -0.21 16.73 13.69
CA LYS A 331 0.80 16.55 14.73
C LYS A 331 1.09 15.05 14.90
N VAL A 332 2.37 14.68 14.85
CA VAL A 332 2.86 13.31 15.01
C VAL A 332 4.07 13.26 15.90
N THR A 333 4.39 12.09 16.43
CA THR A 333 5.59 11.81 17.23
C THR A 333 6.39 10.70 16.55
N GLY A 334 7.71 10.80 16.64
CA GLY A 334 8.65 9.86 16.02
C GLY A 334 9.17 10.34 14.67
N LYS A 335 10.49 10.61 14.61
CA LYS A 335 11.12 11.19 13.42
C LYS A 335 12.31 10.35 12.94
N VAL A 336 12.41 10.12 11.64
CA VAL A 336 13.60 9.53 11.04
C VAL A 336 14.74 10.56 11.05
N ARG A 337 15.85 10.21 11.69
CA ARG A 337 17.04 11.08 11.78
C ARG A 337 18.06 10.75 10.71
N MET A 338 18.23 9.48 10.40
CA MET A 338 19.22 9.05 9.42
C MET A 338 18.76 7.76 8.75
N THR A 339 19.10 7.63 7.48
CA THR A 339 18.91 6.38 6.71
C THR A 339 20.22 6.01 6.05
N LEU A 340 20.64 4.75 6.26
CA LEU A 340 21.77 4.16 5.57
C LEU A 340 21.27 3.09 4.61
N VAL A 341 21.85 3.05 3.41
CA VAL A 341 21.63 1.99 2.42
C VAL A 341 22.98 1.47 1.97
N ASN A 342 23.17 0.17 2.06
CA ASN A 342 24.47 -0.49 1.80
C ASN A 342 25.64 0.16 2.59
N GLY A 343 25.39 0.58 3.83
CA GLY A 343 26.38 1.24 4.69
C GLY A 343 26.68 2.70 4.34
N GLN A 344 26.01 3.28 3.34
CA GLN A 344 26.16 4.69 2.98
C GLN A 344 25.00 5.51 3.52
N VAL A 345 25.31 6.65 4.13
CA VAL A 345 24.26 7.61 4.58
C VAL A 345 23.62 8.22 3.34
N VAL A 346 22.31 7.96 3.15
CA VAL A 346 21.52 8.48 2.04
C VAL A 346 20.56 9.58 2.45
N TYR A 347 20.27 9.66 3.74
CA TYR A 347 19.48 10.73 4.35
C TYR A 347 20.00 11.04 5.75
N GLU A 348 20.08 12.31 6.08
CA GLU A 348 20.40 12.82 7.41
C GLU A 348 19.55 14.07 7.67
N ASP A 349 18.78 14.05 8.77
CA ASP A 349 18.08 15.22 9.26
C ASP A 349 19.10 16.18 9.91
N LYS A 350 19.32 17.32 9.29
CA LYS A 350 20.28 18.34 9.75
C LYS A 350 19.66 19.41 10.64
N GLU A 351 18.34 19.37 10.80
CA GLU A 351 17.65 20.28 11.70
C GLU A 351 17.78 19.79 13.15
N LYS A 352 18.43 20.62 13.96
CA LYS A 352 18.38 20.53 15.42
C LYS A 352 17.71 21.75 15.99
#